data_c5ab866dff21e5d63ad4b6f41bca1129
#
_entry.id   c5ab866dff21e5d63ad4b6f41bca1129
#
_cell.length_a   1.000
_cell.length_b   1.000
_cell.length_c   1.000
_cell.angle_alpha   90.00
_cell.angle_beta   90.00
_cell.angle_gamma   90.00
#
_symmetry.space_group_name_H-M   'P 1'
#
loop_
_entity.id
_entity.type
_entity.pdbx_description
1 polymer ?
#
loop_
_entity_poly.entity_id
_entity_poly.type
_entity_poly.pdbx_seq_one_letter_code
_entity_poly.pdbx_strand_id
1 'polypeptide(L)'
;PPPKQPTPPPLRAILAAMQRPTQTVGSIACCLCGAPTPADAVADGTCMACLSVTTNIASAIEPSLEVEMCRTCGKWYRNPQWVAYEAESAELLAMCVRRVRGLRGLHLVDASWIWTEPHSRRLKVKLTVRKEVLSGTALQQSAVVEFVVRTRNCDGCNKVAAKDLWSAKVQLRQRAEHPRTLLAMEQVIRRQRLAAGAGVRRTREGLDFTFTSTRAAQTFVGHLKALAACRVTTS
;
A
#
# COMPACT_ATOMS: atom_id res chain seq x y z
N PRO A 1 -19.78 -9.84 62.56
CA PRO A 1 -19.25 -11.15 62.20
C PRO A 1 -18.80 -11.12 60.73
N PRO A 2 -17.58 -11.58 60.41
CA PRO A 2 -17.09 -11.60 59.03
C PRO A 2 -17.82 -12.67 58.23
N PRO A 3 -17.97 -12.51 56.90
CA PRO A 3 -18.59 -13.49 56.02
C PRO A 3 -17.75 -14.79 55.98
N LYS A 4 -18.44 -15.92 56.15
CA LYS A 4 -17.81 -17.25 56.06
C LYS A 4 -17.30 -17.49 54.66
N GLN A 5 -16.00 -17.80 54.53
CA GLN A 5 -15.39 -18.23 53.28
C GLN A 5 -15.95 -19.60 52.85
N PRO A 6 -16.25 -19.82 51.57
CA PRO A 6 -16.71 -21.10 51.10
C PRO A 6 -15.58 -22.13 51.23
N THR A 7 -15.90 -23.26 51.88
CA THR A 7 -14.98 -24.40 51.99
C THR A 7 -14.64 -25.00 50.63
N PRO A 8 -13.37 -25.28 50.36
CA PRO A 8 -12.99 -25.89 49.07
C PRO A 8 -13.62 -27.31 48.96
N PRO A 9 -14.03 -27.70 47.74
CA PRO A 9 -14.62 -29.02 47.51
C PRO A 9 -13.64 -30.14 47.85
N PRO A 10 -14.11 -31.28 48.33
CA PRO A 10 -13.22 -32.38 48.68
C PRO A 10 -12.45 -32.93 47.47
N LEU A 11 -11.18 -33.25 47.67
CA LEU A 11 -10.24 -33.77 46.63
C LEU A 11 -10.84 -34.89 45.77
N ARG A 12 -11.76 -35.70 46.28
CA ARG A 12 -12.50 -36.70 45.49
C ARG A 12 -13.40 -36.11 44.42
N ALA A 13 -13.98 -34.92 44.64
CA ALA A 13 -14.83 -34.25 43.65
C ALA A 13 -13.96 -33.64 42.52
N ILE A 14 -12.74 -33.19 42.85
CA ILE A 14 -11.80 -32.66 41.85
C ILE A 14 -11.23 -33.81 40.98
N LEU A 15 -10.92 -34.94 41.56
CA LEU A 15 -10.47 -36.14 40.83
C LEU A 15 -11.57 -36.75 39.95
N ALA A 16 -12.83 -36.75 40.38
CA ALA A 16 -13.95 -37.22 39.57
C ALA A 16 -14.27 -36.25 38.38
N ALA A 17 -13.99 -34.94 38.53
CA ALA A 17 -14.14 -34.00 37.44
C ALA A 17 -13.01 -34.07 36.39
N MET A 18 -11.86 -34.65 36.72
CA MET A 18 -10.75 -34.91 35.81
C MET A 18 -10.89 -36.20 35.00
N GLN A 19 -11.80 -37.11 35.39
CA GLN A 19 -12.14 -38.31 34.63
C GLN A 19 -13.37 -38.02 33.75
N ARG A 20 -13.24 -37.08 32.78
CA ARG A 20 -14.17 -37.08 31.65
C ARG A 20 -13.93 -38.39 30.88
N PRO A 21 -14.97 -39.19 30.63
CA PRO A 21 -14.83 -40.35 29.75
C PRO A 21 -14.32 -39.79 28.42
N THR A 22 -13.15 -40.24 28.02
CA THR A 22 -12.70 -40.12 26.63
C THR A 22 -13.75 -40.87 25.82
N GLN A 23 -14.65 -40.10 25.16
CA GLN A 23 -15.52 -40.68 24.14
C GLN A 23 -14.56 -41.35 23.16
N THR A 24 -14.64 -42.66 23.04
CA THR A 24 -13.95 -43.42 22.00
C THR A 24 -14.56 -43.01 20.68
N VAL A 25 -14.01 -41.95 20.08
CA VAL A 25 -14.35 -41.55 18.73
C VAL A 25 -13.91 -42.72 17.85
N GLY A 26 -14.85 -43.39 17.21
CA GLY A 26 -14.56 -44.52 16.33
C GLY A 26 -13.48 -44.12 15.33
N SER A 27 -12.42 -44.89 15.19
CA SER A 27 -11.40 -44.66 14.16
C SER A 27 -11.88 -45.26 12.83
N ILE A 28 -11.83 -44.46 11.78
CA ILE A 28 -12.14 -44.83 10.40
C ILE A 28 -10.82 -44.90 9.62
N ALA A 29 -10.63 -45.94 8.84
CA ALA A 29 -9.44 -46.04 7.99
C ALA A 29 -9.59 -45.12 6.79
N CYS A 30 -8.57 -44.28 6.49
CA CYS A 30 -8.54 -43.44 5.32
C CYS A 30 -8.56 -44.26 4.04
N CYS A 31 -9.44 -43.91 3.08
CA CYS A 31 -9.58 -44.64 1.82
C CYS A 31 -8.33 -44.54 0.91
N LEU A 32 -7.47 -43.53 1.09
CA LEU A 32 -6.28 -43.33 0.27
C LEU A 32 -5.00 -43.91 0.86
N CYS A 33 -4.79 -43.78 2.19
CA CYS A 33 -3.55 -44.21 2.82
C CYS A 33 -3.74 -45.33 3.87
N GLY A 34 -4.99 -45.71 4.20
CA GLY A 34 -5.29 -46.72 5.18
C GLY A 34 -5.04 -46.33 6.64
N ALA A 35 -4.56 -45.15 6.91
CA ALA A 35 -4.25 -44.69 8.26
C ALA A 35 -5.52 -44.60 9.13
N PRO A 36 -5.51 -45.11 10.37
CA PRO A 36 -6.64 -44.93 11.28
C PRO A 36 -6.75 -43.46 11.69
N THR A 37 -7.89 -42.85 11.44
CA THR A 37 -8.12 -41.43 11.69
C THR A 37 -9.41 -41.30 12.53
N PRO A 38 -9.48 -40.40 13.52
CA PRO A 38 -10.71 -40.13 14.24
C PRO A 38 -11.84 -39.74 13.27
N ALA A 39 -13.05 -40.18 13.52
CA ALA A 39 -14.20 -40.00 12.62
C ALA A 39 -14.53 -38.53 12.37
N ASP A 40 -14.23 -37.62 13.31
CA ASP A 40 -14.36 -36.17 13.24
C ASP A 40 -13.29 -35.47 12.38
N ALA A 41 -12.16 -36.16 12.15
CA ALA A 41 -11.04 -35.69 11.33
C ALA A 41 -11.04 -36.25 9.90
N VAL A 42 -12.10 -36.96 9.49
CA VAL A 42 -12.25 -37.59 8.17
C VAL A 42 -13.26 -36.80 7.37
N ALA A 43 -12.85 -36.27 6.22
CA ALA A 43 -13.74 -35.64 5.23
C ALA A 43 -13.94 -36.60 4.05
N ASP A 44 -15.16 -37.05 3.82
CA ASP A 44 -15.52 -37.99 2.74
C ASP A 44 -14.63 -39.24 2.68
N GLY A 45 -14.33 -39.83 3.85
CA GLY A 45 -13.48 -41.04 3.95
C GLY A 45 -11.97 -40.76 3.79
N THR A 46 -11.55 -39.52 3.66
CA THR A 46 -10.15 -39.13 3.42
C THR A 46 -9.58 -38.39 4.64
N CYS A 47 -8.39 -38.76 5.12
CA CYS A 47 -7.72 -38.05 6.20
C CYS A 47 -7.20 -36.66 5.76
N MET A 48 -6.99 -35.78 6.73
CA MET A 48 -6.50 -34.40 6.48
C MET A 48 -5.16 -34.37 5.74
N ALA A 49 -4.27 -35.33 6.00
CA ALA A 49 -2.99 -35.39 5.31
C ALA A 49 -3.17 -35.72 3.82
N CYS A 50 -4.01 -36.70 3.49
CA CYS A 50 -4.31 -37.00 2.09
C CYS A 50 -5.08 -35.88 1.42
N LEU A 51 -6.04 -35.27 2.10
CA LEU A 51 -6.81 -34.13 1.57
C LEU A 51 -5.90 -32.93 1.26
N SER A 52 -4.90 -32.65 2.10
CA SER A 52 -3.95 -31.57 1.87
C SER A 52 -3.03 -31.80 0.66
N VAL A 53 -2.77 -33.06 0.31
CA VAL A 53 -1.98 -33.43 -0.87
C VAL A 53 -2.83 -33.40 -2.15
N THR A 54 -4.07 -33.89 -2.09
CA THR A 54 -4.96 -33.98 -3.26
C THR A 54 -5.60 -32.64 -3.61
N THR A 55 -5.83 -31.78 -2.61
CA THR A 55 -6.52 -30.49 -2.81
C THR A 55 -5.56 -29.33 -2.61
N ASN A 56 -5.25 -28.61 -3.68
CA ASN A 56 -4.45 -27.40 -3.62
C ASN A 56 -5.35 -26.16 -3.62
N ILE A 57 -5.61 -25.58 -2.46
CA ILE A 57 -6.41 -24.35 -2.32
C ILE A 57 -5.63 -23.10 -2.72
N ALA A 58 -4.31 -23.16 -2.76
CA ALA A 58 -3.44 -22.05 -3.10
C ALA A 58 -3.17 -21.94 -4.62
N SER A 59 -3.65 -22.89 -5.42
CA SER A 59 -3.41 -22.93 -6.89
C SER A 59 -3.95 -21.70 -7.65
N ALA A 60 -4.96 -21.03 -7.10
CA ALA A 60 -5.54 -19.82 -7.68
C ALA A 60 -4.70 -18.56 -7.40
N ILE A 61 -3.74 -18.64 -6.47
CA ILE A 61 -2.89 -17.50 -6.09
C ILE A 61 -1.82 -17.31 -7.15
N GLU A 62 -1.74 -16.11 -7.72
CA GLU A 62 -0.72 -15.77 -8.71
C GLU A 62 0.67 -15.77 -8.05
N PRO A 63 1.64 -16.59 -8.54
CA PRO A 63 2.91 -16.79 -7.84
C PRO A 63 3.89 -15.61 -8.01
N SER A 64 3.70 -14.77 -9.04
CA SER A 64 4.59 -13.64 -9.33
C SER A 64 3.80 -12.39 -9.72
N LEU A 65 4.12 -11.26 -9.10
CA LEU A 65 3.47 -9.98 -9.31
C LEU A 65 4.50 -8.86 -9.43
N GLU A 66 4.15 -7.78 -10.11
CA GLU A 66 5.03 -6.62 -10.22
C GLU A 66 4.61 -5.50 -9.26
N VAL A 67 5.60 -4.87 -8.64
CA VAL A 67 5.44 -3.66 -7.83
C VAL A 67 6.42 -2.60 -8.30
N GLU A 68 6.02 -1.34 -8.20
CA GLU A 68 6.84 -0.24 -8.67
C GLU A 68 7.42 0.57 -7.52
N MET A 69 8.71 0.90 -7.63
CA MET A 69 9.44 1.74 -6.68
C MET A 69 10.12 2.91 -7.41
N CYS A 70 10.13 4.09 -6.81
CA CYS A 70 10.86 5.22 -7.36
C CYS A 70 12.35 5.05 -7.16
N ARG A 71 13.12 5.09 -8.26
CA ARG A 71 14.58 4.94 -8.23
C ARG A 71 15.28 6.03 -7.41
N THR A 72 14.75 7.25 -7.41
CA THR A 72 15.41 8.42 -6.81
C THR A 72 15.04 8.62 -5.34
N CYS A 73 13.74 8.51 -4.98
CA CYS A 73 13.29 8.81 -3.62
C CYS A 73 12.80 7.59 -2.83
N GLY A 74 12.88 6.37 -3.40
CA GLY A 74 12.51 5.13 -2.72
C GLY A 74 11.00 4.94 -2.45
N LYS A 75 10.14 5.84 -2.91
CA LYS A 75 8.69 5.71 -2.72
C LYS A 75 8.12 4.57 -3.55
N TRP A 76 7.11 3.89 -3.00
CA TRP A 76 6.39 2.81 -3.64
C TRP A 76 5.11 3.33 -4.30
N TYR A 77 4.79 2.79 -5.47
CA TYR A 77 3.58 3.18 -6.18
C TYR A 77 2.36 2.40 -5.67
N ARG A 78 1.44 3.12 -5.07
CA ARG A 78 0.12 2.65 -4.67
C ARG A 78 -0.91 3.46 -5.44
N ASN A 79 -1.40 2.89 -6.56
CA ASN A 79 -2.31 3.60 -7.46
C ASN A 79 -3.40 4.41 -6.71
N PRO A 80 -3.55 5.74 -6.97
CA PRO A 80 -2.78 6.54 -7.91
C PRO A 80 -1.56 7.29 -7.30
N GLN A 81 -1.16 6.99 -6.09
CA GLN A 81 -0.21 7.79 -5.31
C GLN A 81 1.13 7.08 -5.08
N TRP A 82 2.18 7.89 -4.90
CA TRP A 82 3.49 7.45 -4.44
C TRP A 82 3.62 7.65 -2.94
N VAL A 83 3.83 6.58 -2.20
CA VAL A 83 3.89 6.57 -0.73
C VAL A 83 5.26 6.07 -0.28
N ALA A 84 5.79 6.69 0.77
CA ALA A 84 7.01 6.21 1.41
C ALA A 84 6.65 5.05 2.35
N TYR A 85 7.24 3.89 2.12
CA TYR A 85 7.20 2.74 3.01
C TYR A 85 8.63 2.29 3.26
N GLU A 86 8.92 1.88 4.47
CA GLU A 86 10.18 1.22 4.79
C GLU A 86 10.19 -0.21 4.22
N ALA A 87 11.39 -0.71 3.92
CA ALA A 87 11.55 -2.08 3.47
C ALA A 87 11.05 -3.04 4.57
N GLU A 88 10.34 -4.09 4.15
CA GLU A 88 9.77 -5.11 5.05
C GLU A 88 8.80 -4.60 6.13
N SER A 89 8.32 -3.36 6.00
CA SER A 89 7.31 -2.82 6.92
C SER A 89 5.95 -3.51 6.77
N ALA A 90 5.12 -3.42 7.80
CA ALA A 90 3.76 -3.95 7.80
C ALA A 90 2.88 -3.24 6.76
N GLU A 91 3.10 -1.95 6.53
CA GLU A 91 2.38 -1.14 5.54
C GLU A 91 2.71 -1.57 4.10
N LEU A 92 4.00 -1.86 3.84
CA LEU A 92 4.43 -2.39 2.55
C LEU A 92 3.85 -3.79 2.32
N LEU A 93 3.84 -4.65 3.36
CA LEU A 93 3.22 -5.96 3.31
C LEU A 93 1.73 -5.86 2.98
N ALA A 94 1.00 -5.00 3.67
CA ALA A 94 -0.42 -4.78 3.42
C ALA A 94 -0.69 -4.28 1.98
N MET A 95 0.18 -3.43 1.43
CA MET A 95 0.11 -2.99 0.04
C MET A 95 0.34 -4.16 -0.93
N CYS A 96 1.32 -5.01 -0.68
CA CYS A 96 1.62 -6.18 -1.49
C CYS A 96 0.45 -7.19 -1.46
N VAL A 97 -0.04 -7.53 -0.28
CA VAL A 97 -1.15 -8.47 -0.11
C VAL A 97 -2.43 -8.01 -0.85
N ARG A 98 -2.74 -6.72 -0.84
CA ARG A 98 -3.90 -6.17 -1.58
C ARG A 98 -3.79 -6.34 -3.10
N ARG A 99 -2.59 -6.53 -3.64
CA ARG A 99 -2.35 -6.76 -5.07
C ARG A 99 -2.46 -8.22 -5.46
N VAL A 100 -2.40 -9.14 -4.49
CA VAL A 100 -2.48 -10.58 -4.77
C VAL A 100 -3.83 -10.94 -5.34
N ARG A 101 -3.81 -11.54 -6.52
CA ARG A 101 -5.00 -12.10 -7.16
C ARG A 101 -5.19 -13.54 -6.72
N GLY A 102 -6.43 -14.02 -6.77
CA GLY A 102 -6.76 -15.41 -6.40
C GLY A 102 -7.07 -15.61 -4.91
N LEU A 103 -7.13 -14.54 -4.10
CA LEU A 103 -7.53 -14.64 -2.69
C LEU A 103 -9.06 -14.66 -2.50
N ARG A 104 -9.86 -14.57 -3.56
CA ARG A 104 -11.32 -14.63 -3.45
C ARG A 104 -11.78 -15.99 -2.92
N GLY A 105 -12.59 -15.99 -1.85
CA GLY A 105 -13.07 -17.20 -1.21
C GLY A 105 -12.04 -17.93 -0.35
N LEU A 106 -10.88 -17.33 -0.12
CA LEU A 106 -9.87 -17.77 0.82
C LEU A 106 -9.82 -16.82 2.03
N HIS A 107 -9.68 -17.38 3.21
CA HIS A 107 -9.39 -16.59 4.41
C HIS A 107 -7.88 -16.48 4.58
N LEU A 108 -7.35 -15.26 4.53
CA LEU A 108 -5.95 -15.02 4.86
C LEU A 108 -5.78 -15.10 6.37
N VAL A 109 -4.99 -16.08 6.81
CA VAL A 109 -4.68 -16.30 8.23
C VAL A 109 -3.46 -15.50 8.65
N ASP A 110 -2.40 -15.56 7.82
CA ASP A 110 -1.13 -14.91 8.11
C ASP A 110 -0.42 -14.50 6.82
N ALA A 111 0.36 -13.42 6.92
CA ALA A 111 1.23 -12.96 5.86
C ALA A 111 2.56 -12.49 6.47
N SER A 112 3.66 -13.02 6.00
CA SER A 112 4.99 -12.72 6.52
C SER A 112 6.01 -12.54 5.40
N TRP A 113 7.01 -11.69 5.64
CA TRP A 113 8.12 -11.55 4.72
C TRP A 113 9.03 -12.79 4.77
N ILE A 114 9.51 -13.20 3.61
CA ILE A 114 10.64 -14.10 3.48
C ILE A 114 11.83 -13.26 3.09
N TRP A 115 12.92 -13.36 3.86
CA TRP A 115 14.13 -12.62 3.57
C TRP A 115 14.62 -12.89 2.13
N THR A 116 14.97 -11.82 1.44
CA THR A 116 15.57 -11.85 0.11
C THR A 116 16.75 -10.90 0.06
N GLU A 117 17.72 -11.19 -0.80
CA GLU A 117 18.86 -10.29 -0.97
C GLU A 117 18.39 -8.91 -1.44
N PRO A 118 18.86 -7.81 -0.81
CA PRO A 118 18.44 -6.45 -1.18
C PRO A 118 18.69 -6.09 -2.64
N HIS A 119 19.71 -6.68 -3.27
CA HIS A 119 20.07 -6.42 -4.67
C HIS A 119 19.24 -7.20 -5.67
N SER A 120 18.52 -8.22 -5.26
CA SER A 120 17.73 -9.09 -6.15
C SER A 120 16.54 -8.38 -6.79
N ARG A 121 16.12 -7.21 -6.25
CA ARG A 121 14.89 -6.50 -6.62
C ARG A 121 13.65 -7.40 -6.61
N ARG A 122 13.63 -8.32 -5.68
CA ARG A 122 12.55 -9.28 -5.46
C ARG A 122 12.17 -9.27 -4.00
N LEU A 123 10.89 -9.26 -3.73
CA LEU A 123 10.34 -9.41 -2.39
C LEU A 123 9.52 -10.68 -2.38
N LYS A 124 9.69 -11.50 -1.36
CA LYS A 124 8.92 -12.74 -1.19
C LYS A 124 8.05 -12.64 0.04
N VAL A 125 6.79 -13.01 -0.15
CA VAL A 125 5.80 -13.02 0.93
C VAL A 125 5.24 -14.43 1.05
N LYS A 126 5.27 -14.98 2.26
CA LYS A 126 4.57 -16.20 2.60
C LYS A 126 3.17 -15.84 3.03
N LEU A 127 2.18 -16.39 2.34
CA LEU A 127 0.76 -16.24 2.66
C LEU A 127 0.26 -17.57 3.21
N THR A 128 -0.39 -17.54 4.35
CA THR A 128 -1.09 -18.70 4.92
C THR A 128 -2.58 -18.48 4.73
N VAL A 129 -3.20 -19.32 3.92
CA VAL A 129 -4.62 -19.22 3.56
C VAL A 129 -5.40 -20.41 4.07
N ARG A 130 -6.65 -20.19 4.43
CA ARG A 130 -7.59 -21.19 4.91
C ARG A 130 -8.85 -21.18 4.06
N LYS A 131 -9.36 -22.34 3.72
CA LYS A 131 -10.61 -22.52 3.00
C LYS A 131 -11.36 -23.71 3.56
N GLU A 132 -12.66 -23.59 3.67
CA GLU A 132 -13.55 -24.72 3.91
C GLU A 132 -13.72 -25.50 2.60
N VAL A 133 -13.40 -26.78 2.60
CA VAL A 133 -13.37 -27.62 1.40
C VAL A 133 -14.53 -28.57 1.36
N LEU A 134 -14.84 -29.26 2.48
CA LEU A 134 -15.87 -30.27 2.58
C LEU A 134 -16.54 -30.17 3.95
N SER A 135 -17.88 -30.17 3.98
CA SER A 135 -18.76 -30.38 5.17
C SER A 135 -18.20 -29.88 6.51
N GLY A 136 -17.73 -28.61 6.57
CA GLY A 136 -17.15 -28.02 7.77
C GLY A 136 -15.66 -28.28 7.99
N THR A 137 -15.00 -29.02 7.11
CA THR A 137 -13.56 -29.25 7.17
C THR A 137 -12.79 -28.11 6.53
N ALA A 138 -11.98 -27.41 7.32
CA ALA A 138 -11.17 -26.30 6.82
C ALA A 138 -9.73 -26.75 6.55
N LEU A 139 -9.27 -26.57 5.32
CA LEU A 139 -7.90 -26.81 4.90
C LEU A 139 -7.09 -25.52 4.98
N GLN A 140 -5.87 -25.62 5.53
CA GLN A 140 -4.92 -24.52 5.61
C GLN A 140 -3.67 -24.85 4.82
N GLN A 141 -3.25 -23.96 3.94
CA GLN A 141 -2.05 -24.12 3.11
C GLN A 141 -1.26 -22.82 3.05
N SER A 142 0.05 -22.93 2.80
CA SER A 142 0.92 -21.79 2.62
C SER A 142 1.33 -21.66 1.15
N ALA A 143 1.29 -20.45 0.64
CA ALA A 143 1.80 -20.10 -0.69
C ALA A 143 2.87 -19.01 -0.58
N VAL A 144 3.85 -19.06 -1.47
CA VAL A 144 4.88 -18.03 -1.58
C VAL A 144 4.60 -17.22 -2.84
N VAL A 145 4.44 -15.91 -2.67
CA VAL A 145 4.26 -14.95 -3.76
C VAL A 145 5.52 -14.12 -3.90
N GLU A 146 6.05 -14.05 -5.11
CA GLU A 146 7.21 -13.23 -5.45
C GLU A 146 6.76 -11.91 -6.06
N PHE A 147 7.26 -10.79 -5.52
CA PHE A 147 7.03 -9.46 -6.06
C PHE A 147 8.29 -8.97 -6.74
N VAL A 148 8.24 -8.76 -8.05
CA VAL A 148 9.34 -8.22 -8.85
C VAL A 148 9.29 -6.70 -8.77
N VAL A 149 10.35 -6.08 -8.24
CA VAL A 149 10.42 -4.64 -8.08
C VAL A 149 10.87 -3.99 -9.39
N ARG A 150 9.94 -3.30 -10.06
CA ARG A 150 10.22 -2.43 -11.21
C ARG A 150 10.56 -1.04 -10.73
N THR A 151 11.62 -0.46 -11.26
CA THR A 151 12.03 0.89 -10.90
C THR A 151 11.65 1.89 -11.97
N ARG A 152 10.91 2.94 -11.58
CA ARG A 152 10.69 4.12 -12.42
C ARG A 152 10.69 5.37 -11.52
N ASN A 153 10.91 6.55 -12.09
CA ASN A 153 10.83 7.77 -11.29
C ASN A 153 9.38 8.18 -11.06
N CYS A 154 9.09 8.69 -9.86
CA CYS A 154 7.82 9.34 -9.58
C CYS A 154 7.75 10.72 -10.25
N ASP A 155 6.53 11.26 -10.38
CA ASP A 155 6.32 12.54 -11.08
C ASP A 155 7.09 13.69 -10.42
N GLY A 156 7.21 13.70 -9.08
CA GLY A 156 8.02 14.67 -8.37
C GLY A 156 9.51 14.59 -8.72
N CYS A 157 10.06 13.38 -8.79
CA CYS A 157 11.46 13.18 -9.16
C CYS A 157 11.72 13.48 -10.63
N ASN A 158 10.77 13.18 -11.53
CA ASN A 158 10.86 13.57 -12.93
C ASN A 158 10.87 15.08 -13.10
N LYS A 159 9.99 15.81 -12.40
CA LYS A 159 9.99 17.28 -12.41
C LYS A 159 11.32 17.86 -11.93
N VAL A 160 11.88 17.30 -10.86
CA VAL A 160 13.20 17.73 -10.35
C VAL A 160 14.29 17.43 -11.38
N ALA A 161 14.29 16.25 -11.97
CA ALA A 161 15.30 15.84 -12.96
C ALA A 161 15.21 16.68 -14.25
N ALA A 162 14.02 17.03 -14.69
CA ALA A 162 13.78 17.91 -15.83
C ALA A 162 14.09 19.38 -15.53
N LYS A 163 14.44 19.73 -14.27
CA LYS A 163 14.53 21.11 -13.78
C LYS A 163 13.22 21.90 -13.93
N ASP A 164 12.13 21.23 -14.20
CA ASP A 164 10.77 21.76 -14.34
C ASP A 164 10.08 21.79 -12.97
N LEU A 165 10.60 22.64 -12.08
CA LEU A 165 10.05 22.82 -10.73
C LEU A 165 8.77 23.67 -10.72
N TRP A 166 8.24 24.04 -11.88
CA TRP A 166 7.06 24.89 -11.99
C TRP A 166 5.86 24.13 -12.60
N SER A 167 4.67 24.45 -12.08
CA SER A 167 3.40 23.94 -12.59
C SER A 167 2.63 24.95 -13.43
N ALA A 168 2.97 26.23 -13.29
CA ALA A 168 2.36 27.32 -14.05
C ALA A 168 3.38 28.40 -14.38
N LYS A 169 3.25 28.97 -15.57
CA LYS A 169 4.09 30.07 -16.04
C LYS A 169 3.22 31.26 -16.36
N VAL A 170 3.53 32.42 -15.76
CA VAL A 170 2.90 33.68 -16.07
C VAL A 170 3.88 34.56 -16.84
N GLN A 171 3.52 34.96 -18.03
CA GLN A 171 4.31 35.85 -18.87
C GLN A 171 3.74 37.23 -18.85
N LEU A 172 4.48 38.19 -18.29
CA LEU A 172 4.12 39.61 -18.32
C LEU A 172 4.82 40.26 -19.47
N ARG A 173 4.04 40.80 -20.42
CA ARG A 173 4.53 41.45 -21.63
C ARG A 173 3.97 42.85 -21.72
N GLN A 174 4.76 43.80 -22.24
CA GLN A 174 4.35 45.15 -22.49
C GLN A 174 4.38 45.42 -24.00
N ARG A 175 3.33 46.07 -24.52
CA ARG A 175 3.27 46.46 -25.94
C ARG A 175 3.84 47.85 -26.21
N ALA A 176 3.91 48.71 -25.17
CA ALA A 176 4.43 50.06 -25.33
C ALA A 176 5.95 50.06 -25.54
N GLU A 177 6.46 50.95 -26.36
CA GLU A 177 7.89 51.06 -26.67
C GLU A 177 8.75 51.47 -25.48
N HIS A 178 8.16 52.17 -24.48
CA HIS A 178 8.89 52.59 -23.29
C HIS A 178 8.70 51.60 -22.11
N PRO A 179 9.77 51.25 -21.36
CA PRO A 179 9.69 50.27 -20.31
C PRO A 179 9.14 50.76 -18.97
N ARG A 180 8.69 52.00 -18.85
CA ARG A 180 8.30 52.67 -17.60
C ARG A 180 7.26 51.88 -16.80
N THR A 181 6.17 51.45 -17.46
CA THR A 181 5.10 50.69 -16.80
C THR A 181 5.58 49.34 -16.30
N LEU A 182 6.38 48.63 -17.09
CA LEU A 182 6.94 47.34 -16.72
C LEU A 182 7.89 47.45 -15.52
N LEU A 183 8.73 48.51 -15.51
CA LEU A 183 9.66 48.79 -14.39
C LEU A 183 8.88 49.15 -13.12
N ALA A 184 7.85 49.99 -13.23
CA ALA A 184 6.98 50.32 -12.10
C ALA A 184 6.29 49.06 -11.52
N MET A 185 5.74 48.21 -12.38
CA MET A 185 5.15 46.95 -11.95
C MET A 185 6.19 46.03 -11.30
N GLU A 186 7.37 45.92 -11.85
CA GLU A 186 8.46 45.10 -11.25
C GLU A 186 8.79 45.61 -9.83
N GLN A 187 8.89 46.93 -9.63
CA GLN A 187 9.13 47.50 -8.31
C GLN A 187 8.00 47.22 -7.33
N VAL A 188 6.74 47.33 -7.74
CA VAL A 188 5.59 47.01 -6.87
C VAL A 188 5.56 45.51 -6.52
N ILE A 189 5.76 44.62 -7.51
CA ILE A 189 5.81 43.18 -7.30
C ILE A 189 6.90 42.81 -6.28
N ARG A 190 8.09 43.43 -6.38
CA ARG A 190 9.18 43.19 -5.43
C ARG A 190 8.87 43.73 -4.05
N ARG A 191 8.38 44.99 -3.97
CA ARG A 191 8.06 45.68 -2.70
C ARG A 191 7.00 44.92 -1.90
N GLN A 192 5.96 44.47 -2.55
CA GLN A 192 4.83 43.78 -1.95
C GLN A 192 5.03 42.27 -1.88
N ARG A 193 6.17 41.74 -2.35
CA ARG A 193 6.48 40.31 -2.40
C ARG A 193 5.40 39.46 -3.07
N LEU A 194 4.70 39.99 -4.06
CA LEU A 194 3.57 39.34 -4.74
C LEU A 194 3.97 38.05 -5.45
N ALA A 195 5.21 37.93 -5.86
CA ALA A 195 5.78 36.73 -6.49
C ALA A 195 6.65 35.91 -5.52
N ALA A 196 6.33 35.91 -4.21
CA ALA A 196 7.08 35.14 -3.22
C ALA A 196 7.05 33.65 -3.58
N GLY A 197 8.22 33.02 -3.66
CA GLY A 197 8.35 31.62 -4.04
C GLY A 197 8.25 31.33 -5.53
N ALA A 198 8.13 32.34 -6.38
CA ALA A 198 8.17 32.19 -7.85
C ALA A 198 9.61 32.36 -8.36
N GLY A 199 9.98 31.57 -9.37
CA GLY A 199 11.15 31.84 -10.18
C GLY A 199 10.87 33.01 -11.12
N VAL A 200 11.75 34.04 -11.13
CA VAL A 200 11.60 35.21 -11.98
C VAL A 200 12.69 35.24 -13.03
N ARG A 201 12.32 35.35 -14.29
CA ARG A 201 13.26 35.48 -15.41
C ARG A 201 12.92 36.74 -16.23
N ARG A 202 13.89 37.62 -16.42
CA ARG A 202 13.76 38.79 -17.28
C ARG A 202 14.00 38.38 -18.73
N THR A 203 13.15 38.81 -19.63
CA THR A 203 13.24 38.63 -21.06
C THR A 203 13.31 40.02 -21.77
N ARG A 204 13.62 40.04 -23.04
CA ARG A 204 13.64 41.32 -23.81
C ARG A 204 12.27 42.00 -23.84
N GLU A 205 11.20 41.21 -23.83
CA GLU A 205 9.82 41.68 -23.98
C GLU A 205 9.06 41.81 -22.65
N GLY A 206 9.70 41.46 -21.51
CA GLY A 206 9.03 41.52 -20.22
C GLY A 206 9.60 40.57 -19.16
N LEU A 207 8.73 40.05 -18.32
CA LEU A 207 9.06 39.21 -17.18
C LEU A 207 8.31 37.87 -17.29
N ASP A 208 9.01 36.78 -17.02
CA ASP A 208 8.45 35.44 -16.88
C ASP A 208 8.49 35.04 -15.40
N PHE A 209 7.35 34.61 -14.87
CA PHE A 209 7.21 34.11 -13.52
C PHE A 209 6.84 32.63 -13.57
N THR A 210 7.57 31.79 -12.85
CA THR A 210 7.30 30.35 -12.76
C THR A 210 6.86 29.99 -11.34
N PHE A 211 5.70 29.34 -11.24
CA PHE A 211 5.09 28.97 -9.96
C PHE A 211 5.03 27.45 -9.79
N THR A 212 5.23 26.97 -8.59
CA THR A 212 5.10 25.55 -8.24
C THR A 212 3.64 25.09 -8.13
N SER A 213 2.68 26.05 -8.09
CA SER A 213 1.25 25.78 -7.96
C SER A 213 0.45 26.68 -8.92
N THR A 214 -0.51 26.11 -9.62
CA THR A 214 -1.45 26.83 -10.50
C THR A 214 -2.27 27.84 -9.70
N ARG A 215 -2.66 27.51 -8.46
CA ARG A 215 -3.40 28.44 -7.60
C ARG A 215 -2.59 29.70 -7.27
N ALA A 216 -1.30 29.53 -6.97
CA ALA A 216 -0.41 30.67 -6.71
C ALA A 216 -0.27 31.57 -7.94
N ALA A 217 -0.18 30.97 -9.13
CA ALA A 217 -0.14 31.72 -10.40
C ALA A 217 -1.45 32.52 -10.64
N GLN A 218 -2.61 31.91 -10.38
CA GLN A 218 -3.91 32.58 -10.51
C GLN A 218 -4.06 33.77 -9.54
N THR A 219 -3.65 33.58 -8.27
CA THR A 219 -3.63 34.67 -7.29
C THR A 219 -2.73 35.82 -7.75
N PHE A 220 -1.54 35.50 -8.27
CA PHE A 220 -0.61 36.47 -8.80
C PHE A 220 -1.19 37.25 -9.99
N VAL A 221 -1.87 36.55 -10.91
CA VAL A 221 -2.58 37.23 -12.04
C VAL A 221 -3.67 38.15 -11.52
N GLY A 222 -4.39 37.77 -10.45
CA GLY A 222 -5.35 38.66 -9.79
C GLY A 222 -4.72 39.96 -9.29
N HIS A 223 -3.56 39.88 -8.64
CA HIS A 223 -2.81 41.07 -8.20
C HIS A 223 -2.35 41.94 -9.38
N LEU A 224 -1.86 41.32 -10.47
CA LEU A 224 -1.47 42.09 -11.67
C LEU A 224 -2.62 42.85 -12.28
N LYS A 225 -3.81 42.25 -12.33
CA LYS A 225 -5.05 42.95 -12.82
C LYS A 225 -5.44 44.10 -11.93
N ALA A 226 -5.20 44.05 -10.65
CA ALA A 226 -5.49 45.15 -9.71
C ALA A 226 -4.46 46.27 -9.81
N LEU A 227 -3.22 46.00 -10.26
CA LEU A 227 -2.15 46.98 -10.38
C LEU A 227 -2.16 47.73 -11.70
N ALA A 228 -2.60 47.12 -12.78
CA ALA A 228 -2.60 47.73 -14.11
C ALA A 228 -3.66 47.09 -15.01
N ALA A 229 -4.12 47.85 -16.00
CA ALA A 229 -5.02 47.37 -17.05
C ALA A 229 -4.30 46.29 -17.87
N CYS A 230 -4.62 45.02 -17.65
CA CYS A 230 -4.00 43.86 -18.29
C CYS A 230 -5.03 43.04 -19.07
N ARG A 231 -4.66 42.61 -20.28
CA ARG A 231 -5.38 41.55 -20.98
C ARG A 231 -4.74 40.22 -20.58
N VAL A 232 -5.54 39.30 -20.16
CA VAL A 232 -5.07 37.94 -19.74
C VAL A 232 -5.56 36.94 -20.76
N THR A 233 -4.64 36.12 -21.26
CA THR A 233 -4.91 34.94 -22.08
C THR A 233 -4.40 33.70 -21.31
N THR A 234 -5.20 32.64 -21.26
CA THR A 234 -4.85 31.36 -20.65
C THR A 234 -4.81 30.29 -21.73
N SER A 235 -3.82 29.42 -21.68
CA SER A 235 -3.67 28.24 -22.54
C SER A 235 -3.68 26.97 -21.70
#